data_0b4f580755cb7decd68b75cd4934dd1b
#
_entry.id   0b4f580755cb7decd68b75cd4934dd1b
#
_cell.length_a   1.000
_cell.length_b   1.000
_cell.length_c   1.000
_cell.angle_alpha   90.00
_cell.angle_beta   90.00
_cell.angle_gamma   90.00
#
_symmetry.space_group_name_H-M   'P 1'
#
loop_
_entity.id
_entity.type
_entity.pdbx_description
1 polymer ?
#
loop_
_entity_poly.entity_id
_entity_poly.type
_entity_poly.pdbx_seq_one_letter_code
_entity_poly.pdbx_strand_id
1 'polypeptide(L)'
;MRTVAAAAGVSHQTVSRVVNGEPGVTDGTRDRVLAAMRSLAYRPGAGARALVRGRTEVVGMVVPHDPGFTFANDHLLRLIGGADTELAARGYGMLLSTRETGGGAASAYRRFDRRRLVDGLLVEAGVGADALPDLAASGYPVVVVGYTHQDVPCVHPDDEAGAYAVTQHLLALGHRRIGTVTGPSALASGARLRGHERAYADARRRLPADLTEPGDFTVDSGYAAAGRLMSRRHPPTALFAFNDGMAVGALRWLREHGRAVPGDVSVAGFDDTAAAGLVDPPLTSVSLHSTDLGRRAAQLLFDLIDERADPPRETVLPGTLVVRASTAPPRGHR
;
A
#
# COMPACT_ATOMS: atom_id res chain seq x y z
N MET A 1 -18.82 19.97 29.77
CA MET A 1 -20.27 19.97 29.59
C MET A 1 -21.05 20.61 30.76
N ARG A 2 -20.84 20.25 32.01
CA ARG A 2 -21.58 20.86 33.16
C ARG A 2 -21.42 22.38 33.22
N THR A 3 -20.23 22.91 33.04
CA THR A 3 -19.94 24.35 33.03
C THR A 3 -20.66 25.07 31.84
N VAL A 4 -20.73 24.43 30.67
CA VAL A 4 -21.47 24.97 29.53
C VAL A 4 -22.98 24.97 29.80
N ALA A 5 -23.52 23.92 30.42
CA ALA A 5 -24.91 23.81 30.80
C ALA A 5 -25.31 24.94 31.76
N ALA A 6 -24.50 25.20 32.80
CA ALA A 6 -24.72 26.29 33.73
C ALA A 6 -24.68 27.68 33.06
N ALA A 7 -23.68 27.92 32.18
CA ALA A 7 -23.53 29.17 31.45
C ALA A 7 -24.64 29.43 30.44
N ALA A 8 -25.18 28.38 29.80
CA ALA A 8 -26.27 28.48 28.83
C ALA A 8 -27.67 28.44 29.47
N GLY A 9 -27.77 28.19 30.79
CA GLY A 9 -29.06 28.07 31.51
C GLY A 9 -29.90 26.88 31.03
N VAL A 10 -29.25 25.72 30.75
CA VAL A 10 -29.92 24.51 30.26
C VAL A 10 -29.42 23.26 30.97
N SER A 11 -30.10 22.13 30.74
CA SER A 11 -29.66 20.84 31.28
C SER A 11 -28.41 20.33 30.57
N HIS A 12 -27.62 19.48 31.21
CA HIS A 12 -26.50 18.77 30.61
C HIS A 12 -26.94 17.95 29.37
N GLN A 13 -28.15 17.36 29.41
CA GLN A 13 -28.74 16.65 28.28
C GLN A 13 -29.00 17.56 27.08
N THR A 14 -29.48 18.81 27.34
CA THR A 14 -29.70 19.80 26.29
C THR A 14 -28.38 20.19 25.60
N VAL A 15 -27.29 20.37 26.38
CA VAL A 15 -25.95 20.59 25.80
C VAL A 15 -25.51 19.40 24.97
N SER A 16 -25.73 18.17 25.48
CA SER A 16 -25.39 16.96 24.71
C SER A 16 -26.13 16.90 23.37
N ARG A 17 -27.44 17.17 23.36
CA ARG A 17 -28.24 17.21 22.13
C ARG A 17 -27.75 18.26 21.12
N VAL A 18 -27.41 19.47 21.59
CA VAL A 18 -26.85 20.52 20.74
C VAL A 18 -25.50 20.10 20.14
N VAL A 19 -24.62 19.54 20.96
CA VAL A 19 -23.29 19.06 20.54
C VAL A 19 -23.38 17.95 19.51
N ASN A 20 -24.37 17.07 19.66
CA ASN A 20 -24.57 15.91 18.77
C ASN A 20 -25.47 16.22 17.55
N GLY A 21 -25.98 17.46 17.44
CA GLY A 21 -26.87 17.81 16.33
C GLY A 21 -28.26 17.15 16.39
N GLU A 22 -28.66 16.62 17.57
CA GLU A 22 -29.93 15.92 17.74
C GLU A 22 -31.13 16.86 17.59
N PRO A 23 -32.26 16.36 17.05
CA PRO A 23 -33.52 17.13 16.96
C PRO A 23 -34.12 17.39 18.35
N GLY A 24 -35.09 18.34 18.41
CA GLY A 24 -35.81 18.63 19.64
C GLY A 24 -35.21 19.73 20.51
N VAL A 25 -34.26 20.51 19.97
CA VAL A 25 -33.72 21.73 20.61
C VAL A 25 -34.10 22.92 19.72
N THR A 26 -34.73 23.95 20.32
CA THR A 26 -35.10 25.19 19.60
C THR A 26 -33.82 25.97 19.19
N ASP A 27 -33.90 26.71 18.08
CA ASP A 27 -32.76 27.49 17.56
C ASP A 27 -32.20 28.46 18.61
N GLY A 28 -33.05 29.20 19.34
CA GLY A 28 -32.59 30.08 20.41
C GLY A 28 -31.89 29.37 21.56
N THR A 29 -32.22 28.12 21.86
CA THR A 29 -31.52 27.31 22.85
C THR A 29 -30.18 26.82 22.30
N ARG A 30 -30.18 26.41 21.02
CA ARG A 30 -28.95 26.03 20.29
C ARG A 30 -27.94 27.16 20.30
N ASP A 31 -28.37 28.38 19.95
CA ASP A 31 -27.51 29.57 19.90
C ASP A 31 -26.91 29.92 21.27
N ARG A 32 -27.70 29.85 22.38
CA ARG A 32 -27.19 30.07 23.72
C ARG A 32 -26.11 29.06 24.12
N VAL A 33 -26.34 27.76 23.80
CA VAL A 33 -25.35 26.73 24.08
C VAL A 33 -24.06 26.94 23.27
N LEU A 34 -24.18 27.24 21.98
CA LEU A 34 -23.02 27.52 21.13
C LEU A 34 -22.25 28.76 21.57
N ALA A 35 -22.96 29.81 22.01
CA ALA A 35 -22.35 31.01 22.58
C ALA A 35 -21.60 30.72 23.90
N ALA A 36 -22.19 29.95 24.80
CA ALA A 36 -21.54 29.51 26.03
C ALA A 36 -20.32 28.61 25.76
N MET A 37 -20.37 27.75 24.78
CA MET A 37 -19.21 26.93 24.35
C MET A 37 -18.08 27.82 23.84
N ARG A 38 -18.38 28.82 22.99
CA ARG A 38 -17.37 29.77 22.52
C ARG A 38 -16.74 30.57 23.65
N SER A 39 -17.56 31.14 24.55
CA SER A 39 -17.07 31.98 25.67
C SER A 39 -16.19 31.20 26.65
N LEU A 40 -16.45 29.90 26.82
CA LEU A 40 -15.70 29.02 27.69
C LEU A 40 -14.54 28.27 26.99
N ALA A 41 -14.29 28.59 25.73
CA ALA A 41 -13.36 27.84 24.87
C ALA A 41 -13.57 26.30 24.96
N TYR A 42 -14.81 25.89 25.22
CA TYR A 42 -15.16 24.49 25.39
C TYR A 42 -15.25 23.80 24.04
N ARG A 43 -14.36 22.85 23.80
CA ARG A 43 -14.43 21.92 22.69
C ARG A 43 -14.89 20.56 23.21
N PRO A 44 -15.99 19.99 22.66
CA PRO A 44 -16.40 18.63 23.00
C PRO A 44 -15.25 17.66 22.76
N GLY A 45 -14.84 16.90 23.75
CA GLY A 45 -13.79 15.90 23.59
C GLY A 45 -14.20 14.83 22.59
N ALA A 46 -13.31 14.45 21.69
CA ALA A 46 -13.57 13.41 20.67
C ALA A 46 -14.04 12.09 21.32
N GLY A 47 -13.44 11.70 22.45
CA GLY A 47 -13.85 10.49 23.20
C GLY A 47 -15.27 10.56 23.75
N ALA A 48 -15.76 11.73 24.17
CA ALA A 48 -17.13 11.88 24.66
C ALA A 48 -18.16 11.77 23.49
N ARG A 49 -17.81 12.24 22.31
CA ARG A 49 -18.63 12.07 21.10
C ARG A 49 -18.63 10.62 20.64
N ALA A 50 -17.47 9.99 20.62
CA ALA A 50 -17.32 8.58 20.27
C ALA A 50 -18.19 7.67 21.17
N LEU A 51 -18.20 7.95 22.47
CA LEU A 51 -19.00 7.18 23.43
C LEU A 51 -20.53 7.29 23.17
N VAL A 52 -20.99 8.45 22.71
CA VAL A 52 -22.41 8.69 22.40
C VAL A 52 -22.81 8.16 21.04
N ARG A 53 -21.94 8.31 20.04
CA ARG A 53 -22.18 7.86 18.67
C ARG A 53 -21.85 6.39 18.43
N GLY A 54 -21.12 5.73 19.35
CA GLY A 54 -20.59 4.39 19.17
C GLY A 54 -19.45 4.29 18.16
N ARG A 55 -18.97 5.44 17.63
CA ARG A 55 -17.92 5.51 16.59
C ARG A 55 -16.90 6.59 16.91
N THR A 56 -15.63 6.30 16.64
CA THR A 56 -14.49 7.22 16.84
C THR A 56 -14.29 8.18 15.68
N GLU A 57 -14.82 7.85 14.51
CA GLU A 57 -14.58 8.52 13.22
C GLU A 57 -13.07 8.51 12.86
N VAL A 58 -12.37 7.45 13.27
CA VAL A 58 -10.94 7.22 12.99
C VAL A 58 -10.76 5.78 12.49
N VAL A 59 -9.96 5.61 11.44
CA VAL A 59 -9.49 4.32 10.94
C VAL A 59 -8.02 4.17 11.27
N GLY A 60 -7.61 3.01 11.74
CA GLY A 60 -6.21 2.65 11.91
C GLY A 60 -5.62 2.13 10.60
N MET A 61 -4.41 2.56 10.25
CA MET A 61 -3.64 1.94 9.18
C MET A 61 -2.33 1.42 9.74
N VAL A 62 -2.10 0.12 9.57
CA VAL A 62 -0.87 -0.55 10.01
C VAL A 62 -0.03 -0.89 8.80
N VAL A 63 1.18 -0.35 8.77
CA VAL A 63 2.21 -0.62 7.75
C VAL A 63 3.38 -1.28 8.47
N PRO A 64 3.52 -2.62 8.40
CA PRO A 64 4.45 -3.38 9.26
C PRO A 64 5.91 -3.32 8.76
N HIS A 65 6.33 -2.16 8.26
CA HIS A 65 7.68 -1.87 7.82
C HIS A 65 8.35 -0.83 8.71
N ASP A 66 9.68 -0.78 8.65
CA ASP A 66 10.46 0.29 9.28
C ASP A 66 9.99 1.66 8.76
N PRO A 67 9.93 2.69 9.63
CA PRO A 67 9.50 4.03 9.20
C PRO A 67 10.34 4.60 8.06
N GLY A 68 11.66 4.39 8.06
CA GLY A 68 12.54 4.86 6.99
C GLY A 68 12.17 4.24 5.63
N PHE A 69 11.92 2.94 5.61
CA PHE A 69 11.44 2.25 4.41
C PHE A 69 10.04 2.73 4.01
N THR A 70 9.11 2.80 4.97
CA THR A 70 7.71 3.20 4.70
C THR A 70 7.63 4.56 4.04
N PHE A 71 8.34 5.56 4.60
CA PHE A 71 8.27 6.94 4.10
C PHE A 71 9.18 7.22 2.91
N ALA A 72 10.09 6.31 2.56
CA ALA A 72 10.88 6.36 1.33
C ALA A 72 10.23 5.61 0.15
N ASN A 73 9.18 4.81 0.40
CA ASN A 73 8.54 3.97 -0.61
C ASN A 73 7.31 4.68 -1.20
N ASP A 74 7.43 5.15 -2.44
CA ASP A 74 6.37 5.89 -3.14
C ASP A 74 5.08 5.07 -3.33
N HIS A 75 5.20 3.75 -3.54
CA HIS A 75 4.03 2.86 -3.62
C HIS A 75 3.21 2.91 -2.33
N LEU A 76 3.86 2.77 -1.16
CA LEU A 76 3.20 2.84 0.14
C LEU A 76 2.61 4.22 0.41
N LEU A 77 3.31 5.30 0.06
CA LEU A 77 2.80 6.66 0.23
C LEU A 77 1.55 6.92 -0.61
N ARG A 78 1.52 6.48 -1.87
CA ARG A 78 0.33 6.60 -2.73
C ARG A 78 -0.83 5.77 -2.22
N LEU A 79 -0.58 4.58 -1.71
CA LEU A 79 -1.58 3.72 -1.09
C LEU A 79 -2.19 4.39 0.14
N ILE A 80 -1.35 4.91 1.06
CA ILE A 80 -1.79 5.66 2.23
C ILE A 80 -2.62 6.88 1.81
N GLY A 81 -2.13 7.67 0.83
CA GLY A 81 -2.84 8.85 0.33
C GLY A 81 -4.19 8.53 -0.31
N GLY A 82 -4.29 7.41 -1.02
CA GLY A 82 -5.54 6.93 -1.60
C GLY A 82 -6.57 6.56 -0.53
N ALA A 83 -6.13 5.85 0.51
CA ALA A 83 -6.97 5.50 1.64
C ALA A 83 -7.41 6.75 2.41
N ASP A 84 -6.48 7.67 2.75
CA ASP A 84 -6.78 8.91 3.47
C ASP A 84 -7.80 9.78 2.73
N THR A 85 -7.66 9.90 1.40
CA THR A 85 -8.61 10.64 0.56
C THR A 85 -10.04 10.08 0.69
N GLU A 86 -10.20 8.77 0.66
CA GLU A 86 -11.52 8.12 0.80
C GLU A 86 -12.08 8.28 2.22
N LEU A 87 -11.23 8.16 3.25
CA LEU A 87 -11.59 8.37 4.64
C LEU A 87 -12.06 9.81 4.87
N ALA A 88 -11.29 10.79 4.42
CA ALA A 88 -11.60 12.21 4.57
C ALA A 88 -12.92 12.59 3.89
N ALA A 89 -13.24 12.02 2.72
CA ALA A 89 -14.50 12.23 2.03
C ALA A 89 -15.74 11.79 2.87
N ARG A 90 -15.53 10.90 3.85
CA ARG A 90 -16.56 10.42 4.78
C ARG A 90 -16.43 11.00 6.18
N GLY A 91 -15.56 11.99 6.39
CA GLY A 91 -15.36 12.66 7.68
C GLY A 91 -14.52 11.85 8.69
N TYR A 92 -13.82 10.81 8.23
CA TYR A 92 -12.93 10.01 9.05
C TYR A 92 -11.49 10.52 8.99
N GLY A 93 -10.77 10.40 10.12
CA GLY A 93 -9.32 10.57 10.19
C GLY A 93 -8.58 9.24 10.10
N MET A 94 -7.28 9.29 9.77
CA MET A 94 -6.39 8.13 9.76
C MET A 94 -5.39 8.18 10.92
N LEU A 95 -5.21 7.06 11.60
CA LEU A 95 -4.13 6.85 12.57
C LEU A 95 -3.14 5.83 12.01
N LEU A 96 -1.99 6.32 11.53
CA LEU A 96 -0.95 5.47 10.95
C LEU A 96 -0.06 4.87 12.03
N SER A 97 0.21 3.57 11.95
CA SER A 97 1.21 2.87 12.76
C SER A 97 2.17 2.11 11.86
N THR A 98 3.44 2.46 11.96
CA THR A 98 4.54 1.72 11.35
C THR A 98 5.14 0.72 12.34
N ARG A 99 6.07 -0.12 11.90
CA ARG A 99 6.75 -1.10 12.75
C ARG A 99 7.62 -0.38 13.79
N GLU A 100 7.39 -0.67 15.06
CA GLU A 100 8.27 -0.23 16.15
C GLU A 100 9.49 -1.14 16.26
N THR A 101 10.64 -0.55 16.55
CA THR A 101 11.88 -1.28 16.86
C THR A 101 11.65 -2.12 18.12
N GLY A 102 11.65 -3.46 17.99
CA GLY A 102 11.42 -4.40 19.11
C GLY A 102 9.98 -4.82 19.38
N GLY A 103 8.98 -4.25 18.68
CA GLY A 103 7.58 -4.66 18.75
C GLY A 103 7.12 -5.31 17.45
N GLY A 104 6.55 -6.52 17.49
CA GLY A 104 5.91 -7.12 16.30
C GLY A 104 4.65 -6.34 15.89
N ALA A 105 4.18 -6.52 14.64
CA ALA A 105 2.93 -5.94 14.12
C ALA A 105 1.72 -6.22 15.04
N ALA A 106 1.71 -7.35 15.74
CA ALA A 106 0.74 -7.69 16.77
C ALA A 106 0.64 -6.66 17.91
N SER A 107 1.67 -5.84 18.16
CA SER A 107 1.62 -4.79 19.19
C SER A 107 0.78 -3.59 18.75
N ALA A 108 0.84 -3.22 17.46
CA ALA A 108 0.04 -2.15 16.88
C ALA A 108 -1.44 -2.50 16.89
N TYR A 109 -1.81 -3.73 16.47
CA TYR A 109 -3.19 -4.21 16.48
C TYR A 109 -3.79 -4.19 17.89
N ARG A 110 -3.08 -4.76 18.88
CA ARG A 110 -3.53 -4.78 20.27
C ARG A 110 -3.69 -3.36 20.87
N ARG A 111 -2.90 -2.41 20.40
CA ARG A 111 -2.98 -1.02 20.86
C ARG A 111 -4.25 -0.34 20.37
N PHE A 112 -4.64 -0.59 19.12
CA PHE A 112 -5.86 -0.05 18.54
C PHE A 112 -7.11 -0.71 19.14
N ASP A 113 -7.13 -2.04 19.22
CA ASP A 113 -8.25 -2.82 19.76
C ASP A 113 -8.51 -2.54 21.25
N ARG A 114 -7.51 -2.73 22.12
CA ARG A 114 -7.68 -2.57 23.58
C ARG A 114 -8.20 -1.20 24.03
N ARG A 115 -7.95 -0.16 23.25
CA ARG A 115 -8.37 1.21 23.58
C ARG A 115 -9.59 1.67 22.79
N ARG A 116 -10.11 0.86 21.91
CA ARG A 116 -11.16 1.25 20.94
C ARG A 116 -10.85 2.62 20.33
N LEU A 117 -9.62 2.79 19.84
CA LEU A 117 -9.15 4.07 19.31
C LEU A 117 -9.64 4.32 17.89
N VAL A 118 -10.02 3.28 17.18
CA VAL A 118 -10.39 3.30 15.76
C VAL A 118 -11.61 2.42 15.53
N ASP A 119 -12.37 2.70 14.48
CA ASP A 119 -13.59 1.97 14.12
C ASP A 119 -13.31 0.75 13.23
N GLY A 120 -12.12 0.69 12.64
CA GLY A 120 -11.66 -0.41 11.82
C GLY A 120 -10.20 -0.26 11.43
N LEU A 121 -9.63 -1.28 10.79
CA LEU A 121 -8.22 -1.35 10.45
C LEU A 121 -8.01 -1.62 8.95
N LEU A 122 -7.12 -0.85 8.34
CA LEU A 122 -6.42 -1.19 7.11
C LEU A 122 -5.05 -1.75 7.48
N VAL A 123 -4.68 -2.88 6.91
CA VAL A 123 -3.42 -3.56 7.21
C VAL A 123 -2.68 -3.84 5.91
N GLU A 124 -1.52 -3.23 5.74
CA GLU A 124 -0.65 -3.57 4.61
C GLU A 124 -0.05 -4.97 4.83
N ALA A 125 -0.05 -5.78 3.78
CA ALA A 125 0.40 -7.18 3.81
C ALA A 125 1.92 -7.27 3.93
N GLY A 126 2.41 -7.31 5.14
CA GLY A 126 3.82 -7.47 5.49
C GLY A 126 4.02 -8.52 6.57
N VAL A 127 5.14 -8.43 7.26
CA VAL A 127 5.51 -9.32 8.36
C VAL A 127 4.61 -9.03 9.57
N GLY A 128 3.94 -10.05 10.12
CA GLY A 128 3.21 -9.95 11.40
C GLY A 128 1.68 -10.06 11.28
N ALA A 129 1.20 -10.72 10.24
CA ALA A 129 -0.23 -11.03 10.05
C ALA A 129 -0.81 -12.01 11.08
N ASP A 130 -0.03 -12.51 12.03
CA ASP A 130 -0.43 -13.55 13.00
C ASP A 130 -1.59 -13.14 13.91
N ALA A 131 -1.81 -11.84 14.11
CA ALA A 131 -2.90 -11.33 14.94
C ALA A 131 -4.20 -11.03 14.14
N LEU A 132 -4.16 -11.12 12.81
CA LEU A 132 -5.33 -10.84 11.97
C LEU A 132 -6.49 -11.81 12.20
N PRO A 133 -6.26 -13.14 12.38
CA PRO A 133 -7.34 -14.09 12.64
C PRO A 133 -8.11 -13.78 13.93
N ASP A 134 -7.39 -13.42 15.00
CA ASP A 134 -8.00 -13.10 16.29
C ASP A 134 -8.85 -11.81 16.20
N LEU A 135 -8.38 -10.80 15.46
CA LEU A 135 -9.13 -9.57 15.22
C LEU A 135 -10.39 -9.83 14.38
N ALA A 136 -10.27 -10.58 13.30
CA ALA A 136 -11.40 -10.94 12.46
C ALA A 136 -12.43 -11.78 13.22
N ALA A 137 -11.99 -12.77 14.00
CA ALA A 137 -12.85 -13.60 14.85
C ALA A 137 -13.59 -12.80 15.93
N SER A 138 -13.05 -11.66 16.38
CA SER A 138 -13.72 -10.74 17.31
C SER A 138 -14.81 -9.89 16.65
N GLY A 139 -15.04 -10.00 15.33
CA GLY A 139 -15.95 -9.17 14.56
C GLY A 139 -15.42 -7.75 14.32
N TYR A 140 -14.13 -7.51 14.53
CA TYR A 140 -13.53 -6.19 14.30
C TYR A 140 -13.34 -5.93 12.80
N PRO A 141 -13.79 -4.79 12.23
CA PRO A 141 -13.63 -4.49 10.82
C PRO A 141 -12.17 -4.39 10.41
N VAL A 142 -11.70 -5.33 9.57
CA VAL A 142 -10.32 -5.38 9.08
C VAL A 142 -10.32 -5.65 7.58
N VAL A 143 -9.49 -4.91 6.84
CA VAL A 143 -9.19 -5.17 5.42
C VAL A 143 -7.69 -5.20 5.23
N VAL A 144 -7.19 -6.22 4.55
CA VAL A 144 -5.77 -6.34 4.17
C VAL A 144 -5.55 -5.68 2.81
N VAL A 145 -4.50 -4.86 2.71
CA VAL A 145 -4.01 -4.31 1.44
C VAL A 145 -2.77 -5.10 1.04
N GLY A 146 -2.90 -5.90 0.00
CA GLY A 146 -1.93 -6.91 -0.42
C GLY A 146 -2.48 -8.32 -0.24
N TYR A 147 -1.62 -9.32 -0.40
CA TYR A 147 -2.00 -10.72 -0.31
C TYR A 147 -2.09 -11.22 1.14
N THR A 148 -3.04 -12.09 1.41
CA THR A 148 -3.15 -12.78 2.70
C THR A 148 -3.63 -14.21 2.52
N HIS A 149 -3.22 -15.10 3.43
CA HIS A 149 -3.79 -16.45 3.58
C HIS A 149 -4.87 -16.50 4.66
N GLN A 150 -5.11 -15.37 5.32
CA GLN A 150 -6.08 -15.27 6.39
C GLN A 150 -7.49 -15.08 5.84
N ASP A 151 -8.49 -15.50 6.60
CA ASP A 151 -9.89 -15.38 6.26
C ASP A 151 -10.43 -13.97 6.57
N VAL A 152 -9.83 -12.99 5.92
CA VAL A 152 -10.22 -11.56 6.01
C VAL A 152 -10.29 -10.97 4.60
N PRO A 153 -11.17 -9.98 4.35
CA PRO A 153 -11.20 -9.30 3.08
C PRO A 153 -9.85 -8.68 2.72
N CYS A 154 -9.44 -8.85 1.47
CA CYS A 154 -8.22 -8.23 0.98
C CYS A 154 -8.40 -7.57 -0.38
N VAL A 155 -7.54 -6.60 -0.67
CA VAL A 155 -7.39 -6.00 -1.99
C VAL A 155 -5.92 -5.98 -2.36
N HIS A 156 -5.59 -6.45 -3.56
CA HIS A 156 -4.21 -6.48 -4.06
C HIS A 156 -4.15 -6.25 -5.57
N PRO A 157 -3.00 -5.86 -6.12
CA PRO A 157 -2.81 -5.79 -7.55
C PRO A 157 -2.73 -7.19 -8.16
N ASP A 158 -3.01 -7.31 -9.47
CA ASP A 158 -2.69 -8.53 -10.23
C ASP A 158 -1.20 -8.57 -10.57
N ASP A 159 -0.39 -8.92 -9.57
CA ASP A 159 1.07 -9.02 -9.69
C ASP A 159 1.49 -10.07 -10.72
N GLU A 160 0.75 -11.16 -10.85
CA GLU A 160 1.05 -12.20 -11.80
C GLU A 160 0.84 -11.73 -13.24
N ALA A 161 -0.30 -11.08 -13.52
CA ALA A 161 -0.56 -10.52 -14.85
C ALA A 161 0.41 -9.38 -15.19
N GLY A 162 0.75 -8.53 -14.21
CA GLY A 162 1.73 -7.46 -14.39
C GLY A 162 3.12 -7.99 -14.75
N ALA A 163 3.62 -8.97 -14.01
CA ALA A 163 4.94 -9.58 -14.29
C ALA A 163 4.96 -10.37 -15.59
N TYR A 164 3.84 -11.04 -15.91
CA TYR A 164 3.64 -11.64 -17.23
C TYR A 164 3.80 -10.61 -18.35
N ALA A 165 3.13 -9.45 -18.22
CA ALA A 165 3.16 -8.41 -19.25
C ALA A 165 4.57 -7.83 -19.47
N VAL A 166 5.34 -7.56 -18.40
CA VAL A 166 6.75 -7.13 -18.50
C VAL A 166 7.59 -8.18 -19.22
N THR A 167 7.46 -9.44 -18.80
CA THR A 167 8.27 -10.52 -19.33
C THR A 167 7.93 -10.76 -20.81
N GLN A 168 6.65 -10.76 -21.16
CA GLN A 168 6.18 -10.88 -22.53
C GLN A 168 6.73 -9.74 -23.42
N HIS A 169 6.72 -8.49 -22.90
CA HIS A 169 7.30 -7.35 -23.58
C HIS A 169 8.80 -7.56 -23.88
N LEU A 170 9.58 -7.97 -22.87
CA LEU A 170 11.01 -8.24 -23.04
C LEU A 170 11.28 -9.40 -24.02
N LEU A 171 10.49 -10.48 -23.94
CA LEU A 171 10.61 -11.62 -24.87
C LEU A 171 10.23 -11.22 -26.30
N ALA A 172 9.22 -10.36 -26.50
CA ALA A 172 8.80 -9.84 -27.78
C ALA A 172 9.86 -8.93 -28.43
N LEU A 173 10.63 -8.18 -27.60
CA LEU A 173 11.81 -7.43 -28.07
C LEU A 173 12.97 -8.34 -28.49
N GLY A 174 12.90 -9.65 -28.22
CA GLY A 174 13.94 -10.63 -28.61
C GLY A 174 14.87 -11.03 -27.48
N HIS A 175 14.71 -10.50 -26.25
CA HIS A 175 15.49 -10.97 -25.11
C HIS A 175 15.18 -12.44 -24.80
N ARG A 176 16.23 -13.21 -24.50
CA ARG A 176 16.12 -14.64 -24.17
C ARG A 176 16.68 -14.95 -22.79
N ARG A 177 17.60 -14.14 -22.34
CA ARG A 177 18.24 -14.19 -21.03
C ARG A 177 17.84 -12.92 -20.28
N ILE A 178 16.81 -13.02 -19.44
CA ILE A 178 16.31 -11.95 -18.59
C ILE A 178 16.78 -12.26 -17.17
N GLY A 179 17.60 -11.38 -16.59
CA GLY A 179 17.99 -11.44 -15.18
C GLY A 179 16.85 -10.90 -14.32
N THR A 180 16.51 -11.61 -13.26
CA THR A 180 15.39 -11.26 -12.40
C THR A 180 15.89 -10.94 -10.99
N VAL A 181 15.47 -9.81 -10.44
CA VAL A 181 15.73 -9.43 -9.05
C VAL A 181 14.43 -9.52 -8.26
N THR A 182 14.31 -10.55 -7.41
CA THR A 182 13.10 -10.84 -6.64
C THR A 182 13.05 -10.02 -5.35
N GLY A 183 11.89 -9.95 -4.69
CA GLY A 183 11.73 -9.32 -3.39
C GLY A 183 11.54 -10.34 -2.26
N PRO A 184 11.54 -9.89 -0.99
CA PRO A 184 11.44 -10.76 0.19
C PRO A 184 10.03 -11.29 0.46
N SER A 185 9.00 -10.65 -0.10
CA SER A 185 7.60 -11.07 0.11
C SER A 185 7.32 -12.39 -0.62
N ALA A 186 7.04 -13.45 0.12
CA ALA A 186 6.71 -14.75 -0.45
C ALA A 186 5.47 -14.70 -1.35
N LEU A 187 4.46 -13.88 -1.03
CA LEU A 187 3.19 -13.82 -1.74
C LEU A 187 3.28 -12.94 -2.99
N ALA A 188 3.60 -11.65 -2.86
CA ALA A 188 3.71 -10.73 -3.99
C ALA A 188 4.85 -11.13 -4.94
N SER A 189 6.06 -11.39 -4.41
CA SER A 189 7.18 -11.86 -5.22
C SER A 189 6.92 -13.22 -5.84
N GLY A 190 6.21 -14.11 -5.15
CA GLY A 190 5.79 -15.40 -5.71
C GLY A 190 4.81 -15.22 -6.86
N ALA A 191 3.84 -14.30 -6.77
CA ALA A 191 2.93 -13.99 -7.85
C ALA A 191 3.67 -13.41 -9.07
N ARG A 192 4.59 -12.45 -8.85
CA ARG A 192 5.44 -11.89 -9.92
C ARG A 192 6.32 -12.96 -10.56
N LEU A 193 6.87 -13.88 -9.76
CA LEU A 193 7.66 -14.99 -10.30
C LEU A 193 6.81 -15.94 -11.17
N ARG A 194 5.61 -16.30 -10.73
CA ARG A 194 4.69 -17.12 -11.54
C ARG A 194 4.34 -16.45 -12.87
N GLY A 195 4.07 -15.14 -12.88
CA GLY A 195 3.83 -14.40 -14.10
C GLY A 195 5.03 -14.41 -15.05
N HIS A 196 6.24 -14.24 -14.50
CA HIS A 196 7.49 -14.34 -15.24
C HIS A 196 7.68 -15.75 -15.85
N GLU A 197 7.52 -16.81 -15.06
CA GLU A 197 7.61 -18.20 -15.50
C GLU A 197 6.58 -18.54 -16.57
N ARG A 198 5.33 -18.11 -16.40
CA ARG A 198 4.26 -18.32 -17.38
C ARG A 198 4.57 -17.69 -18.71
N ALA A 199 5.11 -16.46 -18.75
CA ALA A 199 5.48 -15.80 -20.00
C ALA A 199 6.58 -16.56 -20.75
N TYR A 200 7.55 -17.13 -20.05
CA TYR A 200 8.57 -18.00 -20.65
C TYR A 200 7.95 -19.28 -21.20
N ALA A 201 7.05 -19.92 -20.46
CA ALA A 201 6.36 -21.14 -20.88
C ALA A 201 5.52 -20.92 -22.14
N ASP A 202 4.74 -19.84 -22.19
CA ASP A 202 3.90 -19.49 -23.33
C ASP A 202 4.74 -19.16 -24.58
N ALA A 203 5.91 -18.57 -24.38
CA ALA A 203 6.88 -18.35 -25.44
C ALA A 203 7.63 -19.66 -25.84
N ARG A 204 7.28 -20.80 -25.23
CA ARG A 204 7.96 -22.11 -25.42
C ARG A 204 9.47 -22.03 -25.19
N ARG A 205 9.88 -21.33 -24.12
CA ARG A 205 11.26 -21.11 -23.74
C ARG A 205 11.51 -21.61 -22.33
N ARG A 206 12.74 -22.03 -22.08
CA ARG A 206 13.18 -22.39 -20.73
C ARG A 206 13.62 -21.13 -19.98
N LEU A 207 13.11 -20.95 -18.78
CA LEU A 207 13.60 -19.93 -17.86
C LEU A 207 15.05 -20.24 -17.46
N PRO A 208 16.01 -19.29 -17.61
CA PRO A 208 17.38 -19.51 -17.16
C PRO A 208 17.47 -19.56 -15.65
N ALA A 209 17.78 -20.74 -15.09
CA ALA A 209 17.84 -20.95 -13.64
C ALA A 209 18.97 -20.18 -12.94
N ASP A 210 19.98 -19.74 -13.71
CA ASP A 210 21.16 -19.02 -13.22
C ASP A 210 20.98 -17.49 -13.18
N LEU A 211 19.81 -16.96 -13.52
CA LEU A 211 19.57 -15.52 -13.68
C LEU A 211 18.57 -14.95 -12.68
N THR A 212 18.36 -15.59 -11.54
CA THR A 212 17.53 -15.04 -10.45
C THR A 212 18.40 -14.69 -9.27
N GLU A 213 18.27 -13.46 -8.79
CA GLU A 213 18.99 -12.95 -7.61
C GLU A 213 17.95 -12.40 -6.60
N PRO A 214 18.15 -12.65 -5.29
CA PRO A 214 17.31 -12.06 -4.26
C PRO A 214 17.62 -10.58 -4.08
N GLY A 215 16.59 -9.79 -3.77
CA GLY A 215 16.61 -8.41 -3.32
C GLY A 215 15.69 -8.20 -2.12
N ASP A 216 15.61 -6.98 -1.63
CA ASP A 216 14.80 -6.57 -0.48
C ASP A 216 13.96 -5.32 -0.74
N PHE A 217 13.70 -5.02 -2.02
CA PHE A 217 13.00 -3.84 -2.51
C PHE A 217 13.76 -2.51 -2.36
N THR A 218 15.00 -2.52 -1.86
CA THR A 218 15.85 -1.33 -1.75
C THR A 218 16.67 -1.09 -3.01
N VAL A 219 17.09 0.17 -3.22
CA VAL A 219 18.03 0.56 -4.30
C VAL A 219 19.35 -0.19 -4.17
N ASP A 220 19.88 -0.34 -2.96
CA ASP A 220 21.17 -0.98 -2.72
C ASP A 220 21.14 -2.49 -3.03
N SER A 221 20.05 -3.17 -2.72
CA SER A 221 19.90 -4.58 -3.08
C SER A 221 19.82 -4.79 -4.59
N GLY A 222 19.11 -3.90 -5.30
CA GLY A 222 19.04 -3.89 -6.76
C GLY A 222 20.40 -3.64 -7.41
N TYR A 223 21.18 -2.71 -6.86
CA TYR A 223 22.56 -2.45 -7.28
C TYR A 223 23.44 -3.70 -7.13
N ALA A 224 23.43 -4.33 -5.95
CA ALA A 224 24.21 -5.53 -5.69
C ALA A 224 23.80 -6.72 -6.57
N ALA A 225 22.49 -6.93 -6.76
CA ALA A 225 21.96 -7.99 -7.61
C ALA A 225 22.35 -7.79 -9.08
N ALA A 226 22.27 -6.56 -9.60
CA ALA A 226 22.73 -6.24 -10.95
C ALA A 226 24.21 -6.60 -11.14
N GLY A 227 25.06 -6.26 -10.18
CA GLY A 227 26.48 -6.62 -10.20
C GLY A 227 26.69 -8.13 -10.30
N ARG A 228 25.98 -8.93 -9.50
CA ARG A 228 26.06 -10.40 -9.54
C ARG A 228 25.57 -10.97 -10.87
N LEU A 229 24.44 -10.48 -11.39
CA LEU A 229 23.88 -10.92 -12.68
C LEU A 229 24.79 -10.57 -13.86
N MET A 230 25.33 -9.37 -13.87
CA MET A 230 26.20 -8.90 -14.96
C MET A 230 27.61 -9.51 -14.94
N SER A 231 28.04 -10.08 -13.79
CA SER A 231 29.31 -10.81 -13.65
C SER A 231 29.25 -12.29 -14.08
N ARG A 232 28.06 -12.79 -14.48
CA ARG A 232 27.92 -14.17 -14.98
C ARG A 232 28.70 -14.37 -16.28
N ARG A 233 29.15 -15.60 -16.54
CA ARG A 233 29.85 -15.96 -17.79
C ARG A 233 29.06 -15.57 -19.05
N HIS A 234 27.74 -15.73 -18.99
CA HIS A 234 26.79 -15.31 -20.00
C HIS A 234 25.78 -14.36 -19.35
N PRO A 235 26.08 -13.07 -19.30
CA PRO A 235 25.21 -12.12 -18.61
C PRO A 235 23.86 -11.98 -19.30
N PRO A 236 22.82 -11.54 -18.60
CA PRO A 236 21.53 -11.26 -19.19
C PRO A 236 21.60 -10.06 -20.13
N THR A 237 20.72 -10.01 -21.14
CA THR A 237 20.52 -8.87 -22.04
C THR A 237 19.42 -7.94 -21.58
N ALA A 238 18.64 -8.36 -20.58
CA ALA A 238 17.64 -7.53 -19.91
C ALA A 238 17.62 -7.87 -18.41
N LEU A 239 17.27 -6.89 -17.58
CA LEU A 239 17.00 -7.05 -16.16
C LEU A 239 15.53 -6.72 -15.87
N PHE A 240 14.87 -7.57 -15.13
CA PHE A 240 13.54 -7.34 -14.57
C PHE A 240 13.64 -7.33 -13.03
N ALA A 241 13.51 -6.16 -12.44
CA ALA A 241 13.45 -6.01 -10.99
C ALA A 241 11.98 -5.98 -10.53
N PHE A 242 11.69 -6.68 -9.44
CA PHE A 242 10.34 -6.79 -8.89
C PHE A 242 9.84 -5.52 -8.20
N ASN A 243 10.62 -4.44 -8.21
CA ASN A 243 10.14 -3.09 -7.97
C ASN A 243 11.05 -2.05 -8.62
N ASP A 244 10.58 -0.81 -8.69
CA ASP A 244 11.35 0.29 -9.28
C ASP A 244 12.57 0.68 -8.45
N GLY A 245 12.52 0.56 -7.11
CA GLY A 245 13.66 0.83 -6.25
C GLY A 245 14.87 -0.02 -6.64
N MET A 246 14.68 -1.34 -6.79
CA MET A 246 15.74 -2.24 -7.25
C MET A 246 16.14 -1.97 -8.71
N ALA A 247 15.18 -1.62 -9.59
CA ALA A 247 15.48 -1.23 -10.97
C ALA A 247 16.38 0.01 -11.04
N VAL A 248 16.11 1.03 -10.21
CA VAL A 248 16.97 2.22 -10.06
C VAL A 248 18.37 1.84 -9.59
N GLY A 249 18.47 0.92 -8.64
CA GLY A 249 19.77 0.34 -8.22
C GLY A 249 20.52 -0.33 -9.37
N ALA A 250 19.81 -1.11 -10.18
CA ALA A 250 20.38 -1.76 -11.36
C ALA A 250 20.84 -0.73 -12.42
N LEU A 251 20.04 0.29 -12.69
CA LEU A 251 20.41 1.39 -13.59
C LEU A 251 21.67 2.11 -13.11
N ARG A 252 21.78 2.37 -11.80
CA ARG A 252 22.98 2.98 -11.19
C ARG A 252 24.20 2.10 -11.40
N TRP A 253 24.11 0.80 -11.12
CA TRP A 253 25.24 -0.13 -11.32
C TRP A 253 25.69 -0.16 -12.78
N LEU A 254 24.75 -0.29 -13.72
CA LEU A 254 25.03 -0.34 -15.16
C LEU A 254 25.76 0.93 -15.63
N ARG A 255 25.29 2.10 -15.22
CA ARG A 255 25.90 3.39 -15.54
C ARG A 255 27.35 3.48 -15.01
N GLU A 256 27.58 3.11 -13.75
CA GLU A 256 28.89 3.16 -13.10
C GLU A 256 29.91 2.20 -13.76
N HIS A 257 29.40 1.13 -14.43
CA HIS A 257 30.23 0.16 -15.16
C HIS A 257 30.22 0.35 -16.68
N GLY A 258 29.80 1.52 -17.15
CA GLY A 258 29.87 1.87 -18.57
C GLY A 258 28.94 1.06 -19.48
N ARG A 259 27.85 0.51 -18.93
CA ARG A 259 26.84 -0.23 -19.68
C ARG A 259 25.67 0.70 -20.06
N ALA A 260 25.43 0.84 -21.34
CA ALA A 260 24.34 1.68 -21.83
C ALA A 260 22.98 0.99 -21.65
N VAL A 261 22.00 1.72 -21.14
CA VAL A 261 20.60 1.31 -21.07
C VAL A 261 19.81 2.18 -22.05
N PRO A 262 19.01 1.59 -22.93
CA PRO A 262 18.79 0.16 -23.16
C PRO A 262 19.83 -0.48 -24.11
N GLY A 263 20.84 0.27 -24.56
CA GLY A 263 21.73 -0.12 -25.67
C GLY A 263 22.50 -1.42 -25.43
N ASP A 264 22.99 -1.70 -24.23
CA ASP A 264 23.69 -2.95 -23.88
C ASP A 264 22.79 -3.88 -23.07
N VAL A 265 21.95 -3.32 -22.20
CA VAL A 265 21.06 -4.05 -21.29
C VAL A 265 19.75 -3.28 -21.14
N SER A 266 18.64 -3.94 -21.42
CA SER A 266 17.32 -3.40 -21.09
C SER A 266 17.04 -3.54 -19.60
N VAL A 267 16.30 -2.58 -19.00
CA VAL A 267 15.88 -2.65 -17.59
C VAL A 267 14.38 -2.39 -17.49
N ALA A 268 13.69 -3.23 -16.76
CA ALA A 268 12.28 -3.05 -16.41
C ALA A 268 12.09 -3.15 -14.90
N GLY A 269 11.18 -2.36 -14.37
CA GLY A 269 10.77 -2.31 -12.97
C GLY A 269 9.34 -2.76 -12.75
N PHE A 270 8.82 -2.42 -11.58
CA PHE A 270 7.47 -2.69 -11.13
C PHE A 270 7.07 -1.64 -10.09
N ASP A 271 5.81 -1.23 -9.99
CA ASP A 271 5.15 -0.23 -9.15
C ASP A 271 4.81 1.08 -9.87
N ASP A 272 5.56 1.45 -10.90
CA ASP A 272 5.46 2.72 -11.65
C ASP A 272 5.50 3.94 -10.71
N THR A 273 6.54 3.98 -9.90
CA THR A 273 6.78 5.08 -8.95
C THR A 273 7.16 6.37 -9.69
N ALA A 274 7.11 7.51 -9.00
CA ALA A 274 7.55 8.78 -9.58
C ALA A 274 9.00 8.71 -10.10
N ALA A 275 9.86 7.95 -9.44
CA ALA A 275 11.24 7.74 -9.85
C ALA A 275 11.35 7.10 -11.24
N ALA A 276 10.42 6.20 -11.62
CA ALA A 276 10.44 5.54 -12.92
C ALA A 276 10.39 6.53 -14.09
N GLY A 277 9.68 7.65 -13.93
CA GLY A 277 9.61 8.70 -14.95
C GLY A 277 10.77 9.69 -14.93
N LEU A 278 11.53 9.75 -13.82
CA LEU A 278 12.56 10.76 -13.58
C LEU A 278 13.99 10.27 -13.82
N VAL A 279 14.21 8.96 -13.80
CA VAL A 279 15.54 8.39 -14.10
C VAL A 279 15.87 8.50 -15.59
N ASP A 280 17.16 8.42 -15.91
CA ASP A 280 17.64 8.44 -17.30
C ASP A 280 18.36 7.10 -17.62
N PRO A 281 17.83 6.36 -18.61
CA PRO A 281 16.56 6.59 -19.34
C PRO A 281 15.32 6.35 -18.48
N PRO A 282 14.16 6.96 -18.81
CA PRO A 282 12.90 6.69 -18.11
C PRO A 282 12.56 5.20 -18.14
N LEU A 283 12.18 4.67 -16.96
CA LEU A 283 12.06 3.24 -16.70
C LEU A 283 10.71 2.67 -17.18
N THR A 284 10.76 1.62 -17.98
CA THR A 284 9.61 0.73 -18.26
C THR A 284 9.22 0.03 -16.98
N SER A 285 7.95 0.13 -16.57
CA SER A 285 7.46 -0.40 -15.30
C SER A 285 6.00 -0.81 -15.39
N VAL A 286 5.48 -1.49 -14.37
CA VAL A 286 4.06 -1.80 -14.22
C VAL A 286 3.43 -0.87 -13.21
N SER A 287 2.44 -0.10 -13.63
CA SER A 287 1.63 0.68 -12.70
C SER A 287 0.67 -0.23 -11.92
N LEU A 288 0.76 -0.20 -10.61
CA LEU A 288 -0.13 -0.91 -9.69
C LEU A 288 -1.36 -0.10 -9.32
N HIS A 289 -1.48 1.15 -9.82
CA HIS A 289 -2.55 2.07 -9.43
C HIS A 289 -2.69 2.17 -7.89
N SER A 290 -1.55 2.35 -7.18
CA SER A 290 -1.45 2.26 -5.71
C SER A 290 -2.44 3.16 -4.97
N THR A 291 -2.74 4.35 -5.52
CA THR A 291 -3.77 5.25 -4.98
C THR A 291 -5.16 4.60 -5.01
N ASP A 292 -5.48 3.90 -6.10
CA ASP A 292 -6.78 3.22 -6.23
C ASP A 292 -6.88 1.98 -5.35
N LEU A 293 -5.75 1.29 -5.11
CA LEU A 293 -5.67 0.21 -4.12
C LEU A 293 -6.04 0.72 -2.73
N GLY A 294 -5.43 1.82 -2.29
CA GLY A 294 -5.73 2.43 -1.00
C GLY A 294 -7.18 2.90 -0.89
N ARG A 295 -7.70 3.56 -1.93
CA ARG A 295 -9.09 3.98 -2.00
C ARG A 295 -10.05 2.79 -1.90
N ARG A 296 -9.78 1.72 -2.68
CA ARG A 296 -10.63 0.52 -2.67
C ARG A 296 -10.61 -0.20 -1.32
N ALA A 297 -9.46 -0.25 -0.66
CA ALA A 297 -9.34 -0.82 0.68
C ALA A 297 -10.21 -0.07 1.70
N ALA A 298 -10.18 1.27 1.68
CA ALA A 298 -11.01 2.09 2.55
C ALA A 298 -12.51 1.90 2.27
N GLN A 299 -12.92 1.75 1.00
CA GLN A 299 -14.31 1.46 0.62
C GLN A 299 -14.78 0.12 1.19
N LEU A 300 -13.98 -0.95 1.02
CA LEU A 300 -14.28 -2.27 1.59
C LEU A 300 -14.37 -2.22 3.13
N LEU A 301 -13.51 -1.44 3.77
CA LEU A 301 -13.56 -1.27 5.21
C LEU A 301 -14.84 -0.57 5.66
N PHE A 302 -15.33 0.43 4.92
CA PHE A 302 -16.62 1.05 5.22
C PHE A 302 -17.81 0.12 5.02
N ASP A 303 -17.75 -0.78 4.04
CA ASP A 303 -18.80 -1.79 3.87
C ASP A 303 -18.92 -2.68 5.13
N LEU A 304 -17.79 -3.00 5.77
CA LEU A 304 -17.74 -3.71 7.07
C LEU A 304 -18.19 -2.84 8.25
N ILE A 305 -17.70 -1.59 8.36
CA ILE A 305 -18.04 -0.67 9.47
C ILE A 305 -19.55 -0.35 9.47
N ASP A 306 -20.15 -0.22 8.29
CA ASP A 306 -21.56 0.14 8.12
C ASP A 306 -22.47 -1.08 8.06
N GLU A 307 -21.94 -2.30 8.14
CA GLU A 307 -22.67 -3.56 8.03
C GLU A 307 -23.57 -3.63 6.77
N ARG A 308 -23.12 -2.97 5.68
CA ARG A 308 -23.93 -2.83 4.46
C ARG A 308 -23.90 -4.05 3.58
N ALA A 309 -22.77 -4.76 3.55
CA ALA A 309 -22.57 -5.95 2.75
C ALA A 309 -21.43 -6.78 3.32
N ASP A 310 -21.43 -8.07 3.02
CA ASP A 310 -20.26 -8.93 3.17
C ASP A 310 -19.33 -8.61 1.99
N PRO A 311 -18.20 -7.92 2.18
CA PRO A 311 -17.31 -7.58 1.07
C PRO A 311 -16.70 -8.87 0.50
N PRO A 312 -16.35 -8.88 -0.80
CA PRO A 312 -15.66 -10.02 -1.38
C PRO A 312 -14.36 -10.29 -0.61
N ARG A 313 -14.06 -11.58 -0.38
CA ARG A 313 -12.85 -12.01 0.33
C ARG A 313 -11.59 -11.51 -0.36
N GLU A 314 -11.61 -11.46 -1.67
CA GLU A 314 -10.50 -11.02 -2.49
C GLU A 314 -10.98 -10.03 -3.55
N THR A 315 -10.30 -8.89 -3.65
CA THR A 315 -10.50 -7.89 -4.71
C THR A 315 -9.18 -7.70 -5.44
N VAL A 316 -9.13 -8.04 -6.70
CA VAL A 316 -7.94 -7.92 -7.55
C VAL A 316 -8.07 -6.69 -8.43
N LEU A 317 -7.08 -5.79 -8.39
CA LEU A 317 -7.02 -4.64 -9.29
C LEU A 317 -5.99 -4.87 -10.40
N PRO A 318 -6.34 -4.66 -11.67
CA PRO A 318 -5.41 -4.88 -12.77
C PRO A 318 -4.27 -3.85 -12.73
N GLY A 319 -3.05 -4.30 -13.02
CA GLY A 319 -1.91 -3.43 -13.29
C GLY A 319 -1.82 -3.05 -14.77
N THR A 320 -1.06 -2.02 -15.08
CA THR A 320 -0.84 -1.56 -16.47
C THR A 320 0.64 -1.45 -16.75
N LEU A 321 1.12 -2.13 -17.81
CA LEU A 321 2.49 -1.98 -18.29
C LEU A 321 2.66 -0.60 -18.94
N VAL A 322 3.60 0.18 -18.42
CA VAL A 322 4.00 1.50 -18.94
C VAL A 322 5.36 1.37 -19.60
N VAL A 323 5.38 1.30 -20.93
CA VAL A 323 6.61 1.18 -21.70
C VAL A 323 7.26 2.55 -21.84
N ARG A 324 8.57 2.62 -21.50
CA ARG A 324 9.40 3.82 -21.60
C ARG A 324 10.72 3.51 -22.34
N ALA A 325 11.73 4.35 -22.17
CA ALA A 325 12.96 4.29 -22.92
C ALA A 325 14.02 3.30 -22.41
N SER A 326 13.79 2.62 -21.27
CA SER A 326 14.77 1.70 -20.68
C SER A 326 14.80 0.31 -21.30
N THR A 327 13.95 0.02 -22.28
CA THR A 327 13.86 -1.28 -22.95
C THR A 327 13.94 -1.12 -24.48
N ALA A 328 14.75 -1.96 -25.14
CA ALA A 328 14.90 -2.02 -26.59
C ALA A 328 15.35 -3.44 -27.03
N PRO A 329 15.28 -3.81 -28.31
CA PRO A 329 15.82 -5.07 -28.78
C PRO A 329 17.30 -5.27 -28.41
N PRO A 330 17.73 -6.49 -28.05
CA PRO A 330 19.13 -6.77 -27.71
C PRO A 330 20.04 -6.53 -28.92
N ARG A 331 21.27 -6.02 -28.67
CA ARG A 331 22.28 -5.88 -29.72
C ARG A 331 22.58 -7.25 -30.34
N GLY A 332 22.52 -7.33 -31.66
CA GLY A 332 22.84 -8.56 -32.41
C GLY A 332 21.64 -9.32 -32.99
N HIS A 333 20.44 -8.80 -32.84
CA HIS A 333 19.22 -9.30 -33.52
C HIS A 333 18.85 -8.41 -34.73
N ARG A 334 19.75 -8.32 -35.72
CA ARG A 334 19.40 -7.92 -37.09
C ARG A 334 19.46 -9.14 -38.01
#